data_305ab4681ddfeb2fe482193e108b1bdc
#
_entry.id   305ab4681ddfeb2fe482193e108b1bdc
#
_cell.length_a   1.000
_cell.length_b   1.000
_cell.length_c   1.000
_cell.angle_alpha   90.00
_cell.angle_beta   90.00
_cell.angle_gamma   90.00
#
_symmetry.space_group_name_H-M   'P 1'
#
loop_
_entity.id
_entity.type
_entity.pdbx_description
1 polymer ?
#
loop_
_entity_poly.entity_id
_entity_poly.type
_entity_poly.pdbx_seq_one_letter_code
_entity_poly.pdbx_strand_id
1 'polypeptide(L)'
;MINAKDMLNHFKKCHSLQFCLISFFVLLITMGCNSLESGQNTAVARVGDVYLYRSDIVSHFGSFNNYDDSLLRVQKFINTWAKEQILYQQAQINIPDEKRRDLLRLIRQYEAELFGQVYKESIINSGMDTLISSADLSQIYNSNKSMFVLKEPIYRFRSLQMPLTNVNQEEIKKRFSRFDSIDRIFLDSLSFQFTRYFSGDSLWVNQKFLSERVTFLNEKNVMRYFKSKKLVEVKDSLNVYLFVGLEVRRPTLLAPMLYVEPSLRSILLNQRKIEFSRKFDNDLLQDAIRSKQFEILVP
;
A
#
# COMPACT_ATOMS: atom_id res chain seq x y z
N MET A 1 -68.27 -29.39 -51.88
CA MET A 1 -68.34 -29.54 -50.43
C MET A 1 -67.07 -30.13 -49.96
N ILE A 2 -66.19 -29.30 -49.46
CA ILE A 2 -64.85 -29.72 -48.88
C ILE A 2 -65.11 -30.15 -47.46
N ASN A 3 -64.68 -31.34 -47.15
CA ASN A 3 -64.99 -32.04 -45.92
C ASN A 3 -64.23 -31.47 -44.73
N ALA A 4 -64.92 -31.02 -43.68
CA ALA A 4 -64.38 -30.39 -42.51
C ALA A 4 -63.28 -31.21 -41.79
N LYS A 5 -63.19 -32.52 -42.04
CA LYS A 5 -62.17 -33.40 -41.50
C LYS A 5 -60.77 -33.20 -42.12
N ASP A 6 -60.70 -32.81 -43.40
CA ASP A 6 -59.40 -32.60 -44.07
C ASP A 6 -58.75 -31.28 -43.66
N MET A 7 -59.56 -30.26 -43.34
CA MET A 7 -59.06 -28.99 -42.82
C MET A 7 -58.48 -29.13 -41.40
N LEU A 8 -59.06 -29.98 -40.54
CA LEU A 8 -58.58 -30.20 -39.17
C LEU A 8 -57.26 -30.97 -39.15
N ASN A 9 -57.08 -31.89 -40.09
CA ASN A 9 -55.83 -32.65 -40.18
C ASN A 9 -54.68 -31.81 -40.75
N HIS A 10 -54.95 -30.89 -41.65
CA HIS A 10 -53.95 -29.94 -42.16
C HIS A 10 -53.47 -28.95 -41.05
N PHE A 11 -54.41 -28.49 -40.20
CA PHE A 11 -54.08 -27.57 -39.10
C PHE A 11 -53.24 -28.29 -38.04
N LYS A 12 -53.55 -29.53 -37.70
CA LYS A 12 -52.72 -30.32 -36.71
C LYS A 12 -51.33 -30.63 -37.25
N LYS A 13 -51.17 -30.88 -38.54
CA LYS A 13 -49.88 -31.18 -39.16
C LYS A 13 -48.99 -29.95 -39.25
N CYS A 14 -49.58 -28.76 -39.45
CA CYS A 14 -48.86 -27.49 -39.52
C CYS A 14 -48.34 -27.06 -38.10
N HIS A 15 -49.16 -27.23 -37.05
CA HIS A 15 -48.72 -26.95 -35.66
C HIS A 15 -47.66 -27.91 -35.16
N SER A 16 -47.72 -29.19 -35.55
CA SER A 16 -46.69 -30.19 -35.16
C SER A 16 -45.34 -29.87 -35.82
N LEU A 17 -45.36 -29.42 -37.10
CA LEU A 17 -44.11 -29.04 -37.80
C LEU A 17 -43.49 -27.75 -37.23
N GLN A 18 -44.32 -26.80 -36.83
CA GLN A 18 -43.87 -25.54 -36.19
C GLN A 18 -43.30 -25.80 -34.79
N PHE A 19 -43.89 -26.71 -34.01
CA PHE A 19 -43.38 -27.10 -32.70
C PHE A 19 -42.05 -27.85 -32.81
N CYS A 20 -41.87 -28.72 -33.81
CA CYS A 20 -40.61 -29.40 -34.08
C CYS A 20 -39.48 -28.42 -34.49
N LEU A 21 -39.79 -27.41 -35.30
CA LEU A 21 -38.84 -26.38 -35.73
C LEU A 21 -38.41 -25.48 -34.57
N ILE A 22 -39.35 -25.09 -33.71
CA ILE A 22 -39.07 -24.29 -32.52
C ILE A 22 -38.23 -25.09 -31.50
N SER A 23 -38.55 -26.38 -31.29
CA SER A 23 -37.78 -27.27 -30.40
C SER A 23 -36.35 -27.50 -30.91
N PHE A 24 -36.18 -27.64 -32.25
CA PHE A 24 -34.83 -27.79 -32.85
C PHE A 24 -34.02 -26.51 -32.79
N PHE A 25 -34.66 -25.34 -32.88
CA PHE A 25 -33.99 -24.03 -32.74
C PHE A 25 -33.58 -23.74 -31.30
N VAL A 26 -34.38 -24.15 -30.30
CA VAL A 26 -34.04 -24.05 -28.87
C VAL A 26 -32.89 -24.99 -28.52
N LEU A 27 -32.86 -26.19 -29.14
CA LEU A 27 -31.74 -27.15 -28.92
C LEU A 27 -30.40 -26.66 -29.51
N LEU A 28 -30.44 -25.88 -30.63
CA LEU A 28 -29.24 -25.25 -31.21
C LEU A 28 -28.68 -24.12 -30.37
N ILE A 29 -29.53 -23.39 -29.62
CA ILE A 29 -29.09 -22.29 -28.74
C ILE A 29 -28.40 -22.81 -27.46
N THR A 30 -28.71 -24.01 -27.00
CA THR A 30 -28.12 -24.59 -25.80
C THR A 30 -26.72 -25.21 -26.04
N MET A 31 -26.30 -25.43 -27.28
CA MET A 31 -24.94 -25.90 -27.60
C MET A 31 -23.92 -24.78 -27.84
N GLY A 32 -24.30 -23.50 -27.76
CA GLY A 32 -23.47 -22.35 -28.08
C GLY A 32 -22.73 -21.70 -26.90
N CYS A 33 -22.89 -22.17 -25.66
CA CYS A 33 -22.31 -21.51 -24.48
C CYS A 33 -21.26 -22.36 -23.74
N ASN A 34 -20.18 -22.79 -24.42
CA ASN A 34 -19.05 -23.42 -23.73
C ASN A 34 -17.69 -23.10 -24.36
N SER A 35 -17.44 -21.87 -24.78
CA SER A 35 -16.09 -21.55 -25.33
C SER A 35 -15.62 -20.12 -25.10
N LEU A 36 -15.82 -19.56 -23.89
CA LEU A 36 -15.29 -18.21 -23.57
C LEU A 36 -14.42 -18.14 -22.31
N GLU A 37 -14.03 -19.26 -21.69
CA GLU A 37 -13.12 -19.29 -20.54
C GLU A 37 -11.78 -20.01 -20.78
N SER A 38 -11.40 -20.32 -22.00
CA SER A 38 -10.22 -21.16 -22.27
C SER A 38 -8.87 -20.44 -22.32
N GLY A 39 -8.82 -19.13 -22.10
CA GLY A 39 -7.58 -18.36 -22.24
C GLY A 39 -6.65 -18.37 -21.03
N GLN A 40 -7.15 -18.52 -19.83
CA GLN A 40 -6.36 -18.41 -18.59
C GLN A 40 -5.83 -19.75 -18.05
N ASN A 41 -6.44 -20.86 -18.43
CA ASN A 41 -6.13 -22.19 -17.87
C ASN A 41 -5.37 -23.11 -18.85
N THR A 42 -4.63 -22.54 -19.80
CA THR A 42 -3.83 -23.35 -20.72
C THR A 42 -2.54 -23.79 -20.06
N ALA A 43 -2.31 -25.12 -20.00
CA ALA A 43 -1.04 -25.68 -19.52
C ALA A 43 0.10 -25.33 -20.50
N VAL A 44 1.20 -24.78 -19.97
CA VAL A 44 2.39 -24.37 -20.75
C VAL A 44 3.57 -25.30 -20.54
N ALA A 45 3.62 -26.03 -19.43
CA ALA A 45 4.63 -27.05 -19.17
C ALA A 45 4.06 -28.12 -18.24
N ARG A 46 4.72 -29.31 -18.21
CA ARG A 46 4.37 -30.44 -17.33
C ARG A 46 5.61 -31.18 -16.87
N VAL A 47 5.61 -31.59 -15.59
CA VAL A 47 6.58 -32.54 -15.03
C VAL A 47 5.80 -33.61 -14.26
N GLY A 48 5.79 -34.85 -14.78
CA GLY A 48 4.91 -35.92 -14.25
C GLY A 48 3.43 -35.50 -14.34
N ASP A 49 2.74 -35.50 -13.21
CA ASP A 49 1.33 -35.10 -13.10
C ASP A 49 1.13 -33.65 -12.68
N VAL A 50 2.21 -32.87 -12.53
CA VAL A 50 2.16 -31.45 -12.15
C VAL A 50 2.24 -30.58 -13.40
N TYR A 51 1.27 -29.67 -13.55
CA TYR A 51 1.17 -28.76 -14.66
C TYR A 51 1.49 -27.33 -14.23
N LEU A 52 2.20 -26.60 -15.09
CA LEU A 52 2.37 -25.16 -15.02
C LEU A 52 1.38 -24.50 -15.97
N TYR A 53 0.55 -23.62 -15.47
CA TYR A 53 -0.46 -22.94 -16.27
C TYR A 53 -0.02 -21.53 -16.66
N ARG A 54 -0.63 -21.02 -17.71
CA ARG A 54 -0.39 -19.63 -18.16
C ARG A 54 -0.74 -18.60 -17.06
N SER A 55 -1.75 -18.87 -16.25
CA SER A 55 -2.12 -18.05 -15.10
C SER A 55 -0.97 -17.91 -14.09
N ASP A 56 -0.17 -18.96 -13.89
CA ASP A 56 0.94 -18.94 -12.94
C ASP A 56 2.06 -18.03 -13.43
N ILE A 57 2.32 -18.04 -14.74
CA ILE A 57 3.28 -17.13 -15.37
C ILE A 57 2.82 -15.68 -15.27
N VAL A 58 1.53 -15.42 -15.55
CA VAL A 58 0.97 -14.08 -15.48
C VAL A 58 0.98 -13.55 -14.04
N SER A 59 0.65 -14.38 -13.05
CA SER A 59 0.71 -13.99 -11.64
C SER A 59 2.14 -13.72 -11.14
N HIS A 60 3.14 -14.41 -11.70
CA HIS A 60 4.54 -14.23 -11.33
C HIS A 60 5.17 -12.95 -11.93
N PHE A 61 4.88 -12.65 -13.18
CA PHE A 61 5.53 -11.56 -13.93
C PHE A 61 4.66 -10.29 -14.08
N GLY A 62 3.34 -10.38 -13.92
CA GLY A 62 2.42 -9.32 -14.28
C GLY A 62 2.32 -9.11 -15.80
N SER A 63 2.12 -7.87 -16.23
CA SER A 63 2.09 -7.50 -17.65
C SER A 63 3.49 -7.20 -18.16
N PHE A 64 3.83 -7.70 -19.36
CA PHE A 64 5.11 -7.44 -20.01
C PHE A 64 5.03 -6.22 -20.94
N ASN A 65 6.03 -5.35 -20.88
CA ASN A 65 6.12 -4.16 -21.74
C ASN A 65 6.90 -4.42 -23.05
N ASN A 66 7.65 -5.52 -23.16
CA ASN A 66 8.44 -5.88 -24.33
C ASN A 66 8.34 -7.38 -24.61
N TYR A 67 8.01 -7.75 -25.86
CA TYR A 67 7.74 -9.14 -26.26
C TYR A 67 8.99 -10.03 -26.21
N ASP A 68 10.13 -9.58 -26.74
CA ASP A 68 11.34 -10.38 -26.83
C ASP A 68 11.97 -10.66 -25.47
N ASP A 69 12.00 -9.66 -24.60
CA ASP A 69 12.46 -9.80 -23.21
C ASP A 69 11.54 -10.72 -22.40
N SER A 70 10.24 -10.70 -22.74
CA SER A 70 9.25 -11.56 -22.10
C SER A 70 9.43 -13.04 -22.42
N LEU A 71 9.77 -13.38 -23.67
CA LEU A 71 9.99 -14.77 -24.09
C LEU A 71 11.18 -15.42 -23.36
N LEU A 72 12.31 -14.73 -23.28
CA LEU A 72 13.49 -15.24 -22.55
C LEU A 72 13.22 -15.42 -21.07
N ARG A 73 12.52 -14.49 -20.44
CA ARG A 73 12.17 -14.56 -19.03
C ARG A 73 11.19 -15.70 -18.75
N VAL A 74 10.17 -15.85 -19.57
CA VAL A 74 9.20 -16.95 -19.47
C VAL A 74 9.89 -18.29 -19.66
N GLN A 75 10.75 -18.45 -20.68
CA GLN A 75 11.49 -19.69 -20.91
C GLN A 75 12.41 -20.03 -19.72
N LYS A 76 13.12 -19.04 -19.17
CA LYS A 76 13.94 -19.23 -17.97
C LYS A 76 13.09 -19.66 -16.76
N PHE A 77 11.94 -19.05 -16.58
CA PHE A 77 11.01 -19.40 -15.49
C PHE A 77 10.52 -20.84 -15.63
N ILE A 78 10.03 -21.24 -16.83
CA ILE A 78 9.58 -22.61 -17.10
C ILE A 78 10.70 -23.63 -16.82
N ASN A 79 11.92 -23.35 -17.27
CA ASN A 79 13.06 -24.23 -17.04
C ASN A 79 13.43 -24.34 -15.55
N THR A 80 13.34 -23.23 -14.83
CA THR A 80 13.58 -23.21 -13.36
C THR A 80 12.51 -24.01 -12.63
N TRP A 81 11.25 -23.73 -12.92
CA TRP A 81 10.11 -24.47 -12.37
C TRP A 81 10.22 -25.98 -12.65
N ALA A 82 10.55 -26.37 -13.89
CA ALA A 82 10.69 -27.78 -14.24
C ALA A 82 11.81 -28.47 -13.44
N LYS A 83 12.96 -27.80 -13.27
CA LYS A 83 14.06 -28.33 -12.45
C LYS A 83 13.65 -28.48 -10.99
N GLU A 84 12.92 -27.51 -10.43
CA GLU A 84 12.42 -27.55 -9.05
C GLU A 84 11.44 -28.72 -8.87
N GLN A 85 10.52 -28.93 -9.83
CA GLN A 85 9.56 -30.04 -9.76
C GLN A 85 10.27 -31.40 -9.86
N ILE A 86 11.23 -31.55 -10.79
CA ILE A 86 12.00 -32.78 -10.92
C ILE A 86 12.80 -33.05 -9.63
N LEU A 87 13.48 -32.03 -9.10
CA LEU A 87 14.24 -32.16 -7.86
C LEU A 87 13.35 -32.55 -6.67
N TYR A 88 12.17 -31.93 -6.58
CA TYR A 88 11.19 -32.26 -5.53
C TYR A 88 10.71 -33.70 -5.64
N GLN A 89 10.38 -34.19 -6.84
CA GLN A 89 10.01 -35.58 -7.07
C GLN A 89 11.13 -36.58 -6.68
N GLN A 90 12.37 -36.28 -7.09
CA GLN A 90 13.53 -37.08 -6.70
C GLN A 90 13.76 -37.03 -5.18
N ALA A 91 13.57 -35.88 -4.55
CA ALA A 91 13.69 -35.76 -3.11
C ALA A 91 12.66 -36.59 -2.36
N GLN A 92 11.41 -36.66 -2.84
CA GLN A 92 10.36 -37.52 -2.23
C GLN A 92 10.72 -38.99 -2.21
N ILE A 93 11.48 -39.47 -3.19
CA ILE A 93 11.89 -40.89 -3.32
C ILE A 93 13.18 -41.15 -2.54
N ASN A 94 14.14 -40.21 -2.57
CA ASN A 94 15.51 -40.47 -2.11
C ASN A 94 15.80 -39.96 -0.69
N ILE A 95 14.96 -39.07 -0.12
CA ILE A 95 15.15 -38.64 1.26
C ILE A 95 14.72 -39.73 2.24
N PRO A 96 15.57 -40.09 3.25
CA PRO A 96 15.20 -41.05 4.28
C PRO A 96 13.90 -40.70 4.99
N ASP A 97 13.10 -41.70 5.35
CA ASP A 97 11.78 -41.53 5.96
C ASP A 97 11.80 -40.68 7.24
N GLU A 98 12.81 -40.83 8.06
CA GLU A 98 12.98 -40.03 9.28
C GLU A 98 13.11 -38.53 8.93
N LYS A 99 14.01 -38.21 8.02
CA LYS A 99 14.21 -36.85 7.57
C LYS A 99 12.97 -36.28 6.90
N ARG A 100 12.27 -37.09 6.12
CA ARG A 100 11.02 -36.68 5.47
C ARG A 100 9.94 -36.34 6.50
N ARG A 101 9.78 -37.15 7.55
CA ARG A 101 8.84 -36.86 8.66
C ARG A 101 9.17 -35.57 9.35
N ASP A 102 10.44 -35.29 9.61
CA ASP A 102 10.86 -33.99 10.20
C ASP A 102 10.52 -32.80 9.32
N LEU A 103 10.82 -32.90 8.02
CA LEU A 103 10.48 -31.82 7.07
C LEU A 103 8.97 -31.60 6.99
N LEU A 104 8.16 -32.67 6.94
CA LEU A 104 6.70 -32.54 6.92
C LEU A 104 6.15 -31.94 8.23
N ARG A 105 6.78 -32.23 9.38
CA ARG A 105 6.43 -31.59 10.65
C ARG A 105 6.70 -30.08 10.61
N LEU A 106 7.87 -29.65 10.10
CA LEU A 106 8.22 -28.25 9.94
C LEU A 106 7.28 -27.52 8.96
N ILE A 107 6.93 -28.17 7.84
CA ILE A 107 5.98 -27.59 6.87
C ILE A 107 4.63 -27.35 7.53
N ARG A 108 4.08 -28.33 8.24
CA ARG A 108 2.79 -28.18 8.95
C ARG A 108 2.84 -27.10 10.03
N GLN A 109 3.95 -27.02 10.76
CA GLN A 109 4.13 -25.95 11.76
C GLN A 109 4.13 -24.58 11.09
N TYR A 110 4.90 -24.42 10.02
CA TYR A 110 4.99 -23.16 9.27
C TYR A 110 3.66 -22.79 8.61
N GLU A 111 2.95 -23.75 8.05
CA GLU A 111 1.59 -23.55 7.52
C GLU A 111 0.65 -23.00 8.60
N ALA A 112 0.61 -23.65 9.77
CA ALA A 112 -0.23 -23.20 10.88
C ALA A 112 0.15 -21.79 11.36
N GLU A 113 1.45 -21.47 11.44
CA GLU A 113 1.94 -20.13 11.79
C GLU A 113 1.50 -19.08 10.77
N LEU A 114 1.65 -19.34 9.46
CA LEU A 114 1.24 -18.42 8.40
C LEU A 114 -0.26 -18.15 8.41
N PHE A 115 -1.07 -19.19 8.41
CA PHE A 115 -2.54 -19.03 8.44
C PHE A 115 -2.99 -18.34 9.72
N GLY A 116 -2.42 -18.72 10.87
CA GLY A 116 -2.71 -18.09 12.15
C GLY A 116 -2.35 -16.62 12.17
N GLN A 117 -1.19 -16.23 11.62
CA GLN A 117 -0.77 -14.84 11.52
C GLN A 117 -1.69 -14.02 10.62
N VAL A 118 -2.02 -14.50 9.42
CA VAL A 118 -2.91 -13.80 8.48
C VAL A 118 -4.30 -13.62 9.07
N TYR A 119 -4.84 -14.66 9.71
CA TYR A 119 -6.13 -14.60 10.40
C TYR A 119 -6.10 -13.55 11.53
N LYS A 120 -5.08 -13.61 12.39
CA LYS A 120 -4.90 -12.67 13.50
C LYS A 120 -4.78 -11.21 13.01
N GLU A 121 -4.01 -10.97 11.94
CA GLU A 121 -3.92 -9.64 11.33
C GLU A 121 -5.26 -9.14 10.79
N SER A 122 -6.04 -10.02 10.18
CA SER A 122 -7.40 -9.67 9.71
C SER A 122 -8.30 -9.24 10.87
N ILE A 123 -8.29 -9.98 11.99
CA ILE A 123 -9.06 -9.65 13.18
C ILE A 123 -8.60 -8.33 13.80
N ILE A 124 -7.28 -8.11 13.90
CA ILE A 124 -6.72 -6.85 14.42
C ILE A 124 -7.15 -5.67 13.54
N ASN A 125 -7.03 -5.80 12.23
CA ASN A 125 -7.37 -4.73 11.29
C ASN A 125 -8.86 -4.37 11.27
N SER A 126 -9.73 -5.34 11.56
CA SER A 126 -11.18 -5.12 11.59
C SER A 126 -11.71 -4.68 12.96
N GLY A 127 -11.05 -5.07 14.06
CA GLY A 127 -11.58 -4.89 15.42
C GLY A 127 -10.81 -3.88 16.28
N MET A 128 -9.60 -3.50 15.90
CA MET A 128 -8.79 -2.57 16.69
C MET A 128 -9.29 -1.12 16.53
N ASP A 129 -9.45 -0.41 17.66
CA ASP A 129 -9.73 1.03 17.64
C ASP A 129 -8.51 1.82 17.12
N THR A 130 -8.70 2.50 15.99
CA THR A 130 -7.68 3.35 15.33
C THR A 130 -7.89 4.83 15.59
N LEU A 131 -8.96 5.23 16.29
CA LEU A 131 -9.25 6.62 16.61
C LEU A 131 -8.30 7.12 17.70
N ILE A 132 -7.53 8.14 17.39
CA ILE A 132 -6.57 8.74 18.31
C ILE A 132 -7.02 10.14 18.67
N SER A 133 -7.28 10.37 19.94
CA SER A 133 -7.61 11.69 20.47
C SER A 133 -6.36 12.54 20.76
N SER A 134 -6.53 13.85 20.86
CA SER A 134 -5.46 14.76 21.31
C SER A 134 -5.07 14.51 22.77
N ALA A 135 -5.99 13.99 23.58
CA ALA A 135 -5.71 13.59 24.96
C ALA A 135 -4.76 12.39 25.02
N ASP A 136 -4.98 11.36 24.19
CA ASP A 136 -4.12 10.18 24.09
C ASP A 136 -2.69 10.57 23.69
N LEU A 137 -2.57 11.44 22.68
CA LEU A 137 -1.25 11.94 22.22
C LEU A 137 -0.54 12.71 23.35
N SER A 138 -1.26 13.58 24.05
CA SER A 138 -0.72 14.34 25.17
C SER A 138 -0.27 13.44 26.32
N GLN A 139 -1.03 12.40 26.62
CA GLN A 139 -0.67 11.43 27.65
C GLN A 139 0.62 10.71 27.32
N ILE A 140 0.74 10.13 26.11
CA ILE A 140 1.97 9.42 25.69
C ILE A 140 3.16 10.37 25.66
N TYR A 141 3.00 11.57 25.12
CA TYR A 141 4.05 12.56 25.08
C TYR A 141 4.57 12.91 26.48
N ASN A 142 3.67 13.16 27.43
CA ASN A 142 4.02 13.53 28.79
C ASN A 142 4.65 12.37 29.58
N SER A 143 4.17 11.15 29.38
CA SER A 143 4.70 9.96 30.06
C SER A 143 6.09 9.54 29.54
N ASN A 144 6.46 9.96 28.33
CA ASN A 144 7.69 9.49 27.66
C ASN A 144 8.59 10.64 27.20
N LYS A 145 8.60 11.78 27.90
CA LYS A 145 9.37 12.99 27.49
C LYS A 145 10.81 12.74 27.15
N SER A 146 11.48 11.84 27.87
CA SER A 146 12.88 11.49 27.64
C SER A 146 13.16 10.89 26.25
N MET A 147 12.14 10.22 25.66
CA MET A 147 12.25 9.66 24.30
C MET A 147 12.20 10.74 23.22
N PHE A 148 11.65 11.91 23.52
CA PHE A 148 11.43 13.00 22.57
C PHE A 148 12.42 14.14 22.72
N VAL A 149 13.57 13.89 23.32
CA VAL A 149 14.69 14.84 23.35
C VAL A 149 15.35 14.87 21.97
N LEU A 150 15.50 16.07 21.42
CA LEU A 150 16.10 16.27 20.11
C LEU A 150 17.56 15.83 20.07
N LYS A 151 17.91 15.04 19.07
CA LYS A 151 19.31 14.64 18.77
C LYS A 151 19.97 15.59 17.77
N GLU A 152 19.19 16.26 16.95
CA GLU A 152 19.60 17.23 15.95
C GLU A 152 18.71 18.48 16.02
N PRO A 153 19.16 19.63 15.47
CA PRO A 153 18.35 20.82 15.45
C PRO A 153 17.16 20.66 14.50
N ILE A 154 16.04 21.27 14.90
CA ILE A 154 14.84 21.39 14.04
C ILE A 154 14.49 22.86 13.82
N TYR A 155 13.81 23.12 12.71
CA TYR A 155 13.65 24.45 12.17
C TYR A 155 12.19 24.73 11.79
N ARG A 156 11.76 25.98 11.98
CA ARG A 156 10.57 26.52 11.35
C ARG A 156 10.98 27.66 10.44
N PHE A 157 10.54 27.66 9.20
CA PHE A 157 10.90 28.65 8.21
C PHE A 157 9.84 28.77 7.11
N ARG A 158 9.96 29.83 6.33
CA ARG A 158 9.27 30.02 5.05
C ARG A 158 10.30 30.12 3.94
N SER A 159 10.01 29.55 2.79
CA SER A 159 10.84 29.70 1.60
C SER A 159 9.98 29.77 0.35
N LEU A 160 10.43 30.56 -0.62
CA LEU A 160 9.81 30.70 -1.92
C LEU A 160 10.91 30.79 -2.96
N GLN A 161 10.77 30.05 -4.05
CA GLN A 161 11.62 30.12 -5.23
C GLN A 161 10.76 30.48 -6.42
N MET A 162 11.13 31.51 -7.15
CA MET A 162 10.42 31.95 -8.37
C MET A 162 11.42 32.27 -9.49
N PRO A 163 11.03 32.13 -10.76
CA PRO A 163 11.87 32.55 -11.89
C PRO A 163 12.27 34.02 -11.80
N LEU A 164 13.49 34.35 -12.23
CA LEU A 164 13.96 35.72 -12.28
C LEU A 164 13.10 36.63 -13.21
N THR A 165 12.40 36.04 -14.16
CA THR A 165 11.50 36.70 -15.11
C THR A 165 10.10 37.00 -14.54
N ASN A 166 9.82 36.62 -13.29
CA ASN A 166 8.52 36.86 -12.69
C ASN A 166 8.26 38.39 -12.57
N VAL A 167 7.15 38.84 -13.14
CA VAL A 167 6.81 40.27 -13.20
C VAL A 167 6.32 40.84 -11.86
N ASN A 168 5.93 39.99 -10.92
CA ASN A 168 5.34 40.39 -9.63
C ASN A 168 6.35 40.31 -8.47
N GLN A 169 7.67 40.26 -8.75
CA GLN A 169 8.69 39.99 -7.71
C GLN A 169 8.59 40.93 -6.49
N GLU A 170 8.45 42.23 -6.70
CA GLU A 170 8.44 43.22 -5.61
C GLU A 170 7.18 43.06 -4.72
N GLU A 171 6.02 42.84 -5.32
CA GLU A 171 4.80 42.60 -4.56
C GLU A 171 4.86 41.24 -3.80
N ILE A 172 5.36 40.23 -4.44
CA ILE A 172 5.59 38.92 -3.80
C ILE A 172 6.55 39.07 -2.61
N LYS A 173 7.67 39.75 -2.76
CA LYS A 173 8.64 40.00 -1.68
C LYS A 173 8.00 40.74 -0.50
N LYS A 174 7.27 41.80 -0.76
CA LYS A 174 6.59 42.60 0.26
C LYS A 174 5.61 41.75 1.05
N ARG A 175 4.77 40.96 0.36
CA ARG A 175 3.77 40.11 0.98
C ARG A 175 4.40 38.90 1.69
N PHE A 176 5.42 38.30 1.11
CA PHE A 176 6.16 37.20 1.73
C PHE A 176 6.89 37.64 3.01
N SER A 177 7.35 38.90 3.06
CA SER A 177 7.96 39.45 4.27
C SER A 177 6.94 39.68 5.39
N ARG A 178 5.78 40.29 5.08
CA ARG A 178 4.73 40.61 6.05
C ARG A 178 3.97 39.36 6.48
N PHE A 179 3.50 38.59 5.52
CA PHE A 179 2.89 37.25 5.65
C PHE A 179 1.67 37.20 6.57
N ASP A 180 0.80 38.18 6.54
CA ASP A 180 -0.50 38.12 7.21
C ASP A 180 -1.48 37.20 6.47
N SER A 181 -2.71 37.06 6.97
CA SER A 181 -3.71 36.17 6.36
C SER A 181 -4.08 36.55 4.93
N ILE A 182 -4.12 37.82 4.61
CA ILE A 182 -4.40 38.31 3.25
C ILE A 182 -3.22 38.01 2.32
N ASP A 183 -2.00 38.22 2.83
CA ASP A 183 -0.78 37.91 2.07
C ASP A 183 -0.64 36.45 1.74
N ARG A 184 -1.02 35.56 2.68
CA ARG A 184 -1.02 34.08 2.44
C ARG A 184 -1.96 33.75 1.31
N ILE A 185 -3.20 34.23 1.35
CA ILE A 185 -4.20 33.97 0.29
C ILE A 185 -3.66 34.46 -1.06
N PHE A 186 -3.04 35.63 -1.09
CA PHE A 186 -2.43 36.16 -2.31
C PHE A 186 -1.27 35.28 -2.82
N LEU A 187 -0.35 34.89 -1.94
CA LEU A 187 0.78 34.05 -2.31
C LEU A 187 0.31 32.64 -2.75
N ASP A 188 -0.67 32.09 -2.08
CA ASP A 188 -1.26 30.80 -2.45
C ASP A 188 -1.94 30.84 -3.82
N SER A 189 -2.62 31.97 -4.15
CA SER A 189 -3.23 32.20 -5.47
C SER A 189 -2.22 32.28 -6.61
N LEU A 190 -0.99 32.69 -6.31
CA LEU A 190 0.12 32.77 -7.27
C LEU A 190 1.06 31.57 -7.22
N SER A 191 0.72 30.55 -6.44
CA SER A 191 1.62 29.39 -6.20
C SER A 191 2.05 28.68 -7.49
N PHE A 192 1.22 28.69 -8.55
CA PHE A 192 1.55 28.15 -9.87
C PHE A 192 2.71 28.87 -10.59
N GLN A 193 3.04 30.11 -10.16
CA GLN A 193 4.18 30.88 -10.69
C GLN A 193 5.49 30.58 -9.95
N PHE A 194 5.42 29.80 -8.86
CA PHE A 194 6.58 29.49 -8.03
C PHE A 194 7.16 28.14 -8.42
N THR A 195 8.48 28.07 -8.51
CA THR A 195 9.18 26.80 -8.69
C THR A 195 9.08 25.94 -7.42
N ARG A 196 9.14 26.60 -6.25
CA ARG A 196 8.96 26.00 -4.94
C ARG A 196 8.35 27.00 -3.98
N TYR A 197 7.41 26.55 -3.15
CA TYR A 197 6.83 27.36 -2.10
C TYR A 197 6.62 26.52 -0.85
N PHE A 198 7.04 27.04 0.28
CA PHE A 198 6.89 26.42 1.60
C PHE A 198 6.53 27.48 2.63
N SER A 199 5.32 27.41 3.15
CA SER A 199 4.75 28.34 4.15
C SER A 199 4.80 27.73 5.57
N GLY A 200 5.91 27.15 5.97
CA GLY A 200 6.07 26.30 7.16
C GLY A 200 5.97 26.98 8.52
N ASP A 201 5.06 27.95 8.71
CA ASP A 201 4.93 28.72 9.95
C ASP A 201 4.56 27.85 11.17
N SER A 202 3.86 26.75 10.96
CA SER A 202 3.46 25.81 12.01
C SER A 202 4.22 24.50 11.98
N LEU A 203 5.01 24.24 10.95
CA LEU A 203 5.69 22.95 10.77
C LEU A 203 7.15 23.01 11.24
N TRP A 204 7.53 22.07 12.07
CA TRP A 204 8.92 21.82 12.40
C TRP A 204 9.51 20.79 11.44
N VAL A 205 10.72 21.06 10.95
CA VAL A 205 11.41 20.19 10.00
C VAL A 205 12.85 19.98 10.43
N ASN A 206 13.45 18.87 10.01
CA ASN A 206 14.85 18.55 10.29
C ASN A 206 15.81 19.28 9.32
N GLN A 207 17.11 19.14 9.59
CA GLN A 207 18.18 19.75 8.78
C GLN A 207 18.14 19.27 7.32
N LYS A 208 17.85 18.00 7.08
CA LYS A 208 17.80 17.43 5.73
C LYS A 208 16.72 18.11 4.88
N PHE A 209 15.50 18.21 5.41
CA PHE A 209 14.41 18.87 4.71
C PHE A 209 14.72 20.37 4.42
N LEU A 210 15.33 21.07 5.40
CA LEU A 210 15.75 22.46 5.21
C LEU A 210 16.76 22.59 4.06
N SER A 211 17.81 21.76 4.04
CA SER A 211 18.85 21.80 3.02
C SER A 211 18.37 21.44 1.62
N GLU A 212 17.42 20.53 1.50
CA GLU A 212 16.79 20.17 0.22
C GLU A 212 15.93 21.29 -0.36
N ARG A 213 15.35 22.14 0.50
CA ARG A 213 14.47 23.23 0.09
C ARG A 213 15.21 24.54 -0.12
N VAL A 214 16.28 24.78 0.64
CA VAL A 214 17.01 26.06 0.67
C VAL A 214 18.49 25.77 0.45
N THR A 215 18.91 25.69 -0.79
CA THR A 215 20.22 25.19 -1.23
C THR A 215 21.41 26.09 -0.81
N PHE A 216 21.18 27.37 -0.52
CA PHE A 216 22.23 28.29 -0.05
C PHE A 216 22.48 28.18 1.47
N LEU A 217 21.64 27.44 2.21
CA LEU A 217 21.83 27.18 3.64
C LEU A 217 22.67 25.92 3.85
N ASN A 218 23.62 26.04 4.78
CA ASN A 218 24.43 24.93 5.26
C ASN A 218 24.63 25.03 6.78
N GLU A 219 25.22 24.02 7.38
CA GLU A 219 25.45 23.97 8.85
C GLU A 219 26.22 25.18 9.39
N LYS A 220 27.14 25.75 8.61
CA LYS A 220 27.98 26.89 9.04
C LYS A 220 27.21 28.21 9.04
N ASN A 221 26.23 28.40 8.15
CA ASN A 221 25.56 29.69 7.97
C ASN A 221 24.12 29.69 8.48
N VAL A 222 23.46 28.57 8.66
CA VAL A 222 22.03 28.44 8.99
C VAL A 222 21.64 29.27 10.22
N MET A 223 22.41 29.20 11.31
CA MET A 223 22.10 29.91 12.55
C MET A 223 22.07 31.45 12.39
N ARG A 224 22.85 32.00 11.48
CA ARG A 224 22.86 33.44 11.19
C ARG A 224 21.50 33.91 10.65
N TYR A 225 20.90 33.14 9.77
CA TYR A 225 19.62 33.46 9.14
C TYR A 225 18.44 33.35 10.10
N PHE A 226 18.49 32.37 11.02
CA PHE A 226 17.44 32.22 12.04
C PHE A 226 17.51 33.27 13.15
N LYS A 227 18.69 33.82 13.46
CA LYS A 227 18.85 34.89 14.45
C LYS A 227 18.19 36.20 13.98
N SER A 228 18.28 36.53 12.70
CA SER A 228 17.80 37.82 12.18
C SER A 228 16.29 37.90 12.05
N LYS A 229 15.60 36.77 11.81
CA LYS A 229 14.17 36.71 11.47
C LYS A 229 13.75 37.63 10.34
N LYS A 230 14.70 38.13 9.55
CA LYS A 230 14.46 39.05 8.42
C LYS A 230 14.34 38.27 7.14
N LEU A 231 13.66 38.88 6.17
CA LEU A 231 13.65 38.36 4.81
C LEU A 231 15.08 38.32 4.27
N VAL A 232 15.44 37.18 3.73
CA VAL A 232 16.69 36.95 2.99
C VAL A 232 16.31 36.75 1.53
N GLU A 233 16.95 37.51 0.65
CA GLU A 233 16.85 37.36 -0.80
C GLU A 233 18.17 36.87 -1.35
N VAL A 234 18.16 35.81 -2.13
CA VAL A 234 19.32 35.31 -2.88
C VAL A 234 18.87 35.13 -4.32
N LYS A 235 19.74 35.51 -5.27
CA LYS A 235 19.48 35.35 -6.70
C LYS A 235 20.58 34.54 -7.34
N ASP A 236 20.21 33.70 -8.26
CA ASP A 236 21.12 33.10 -9.24
C ASP A 236 20.74 33.52 -10.66
N SER A 237 21.29 32.85 -11.68
CA SER A 237 21.06 33.22 -13.10
C SER A 237 19.62 33.02 -13.55
N LEU A 238 18.82 32.20 -12.84
CA LEU A 238 17.49 31.73 -13.27
C LEU A 238 16.40 32.07 -12.27
N ASN A 239 16.72 32.15 -10.97
CA ASN A 239 15.74 32.20 -9.91
C ASN A 239 16.04 33.28 -8.86
N VAL A 240 14.96 33.71 -8.20
CA VAL A 240 14.98 34.46 -6.94
C VAL A 240 14.54 33.52 -5.81
N TYR A 241 15.31 33.49 -4.76
CA TYR A 241 15.04 32.72 -3.54
C TYR A 241 14.72 33.69 -2.41
N LEU A 242 13.56 33.54 -1.81
CA LEU A 242 13.14 34.27 -0.61
C LEU A 242 13.10 33.28 0.57
N PHE A 243 13.65 33.72 1.69
CA PHE A 243 13.71 32.90 2.91
C PHE A 243 13.47 33.75 4.15
N VAL A 244 12.72 33.21 5.11
CA VAL A 244 12.58 33.76 6.47
C VAL A 244 12.73 32.62 7.48
N GLY A 245 13.79 32.66 8.27
CA GLY A 245 13.97 31.77 9.41
C GLY A 245 13.10 32.23 10.58
N LEU A 246 12.21 31.40 11.06
CA LEU A 246 11.26 31.75 12.12
C LEU A 246 11.78 31.32 13.50
N GLU A 247 12.11 30.04 13.64
CA GLU A 247 12.57 29.46 14.91
C GLU A 247 13.50 28.28 14.67
N VAL A 248 14.43 28.09 15.59
CA VAL A 248 15.27 26.89 15.66
C VAL A 248 15.25 26.33 17.08
N ARG A 249 15.02 25.02 17.20
CA ARG A 249 15.22 24.28 18.45
C ARG A 249 16.50 23.46 18.36
N ARG A 250 17.34 23.65 19.37
CA ARG A 250 18.66 22.99 19.45
C ARG A 250 18.53 21.55 19.93
N PRO A 251 19.53 20.69 19.66
CA PRO A 251 19.67 19.41 20.32
C PRO A 251 19.58 19.54 21.83
N THR A 252 19.26 18.42 22.50
CA THR A 252 19.06 18.29 23.96
C THR A 252 17.80 18.95 24.52
N LEU A 253 17.07 19.76 23.72
CA LEU A 253 15.76 20.25 24.12
C LEU A 253 14.66 19.26 23.77
N LEU A 254 13.56 19.34 24.53
CA LEU A 254 12.37 18.54 24.25
C LEU A 254 11.76 18.97 22.91
N ALA A 255 11.50 18.01 22.03
CA ALA A 255 10.86 18.24 20.74
C ALA A 255 9.42 18.76 20.95
N PRO A 256 8.94 19.72 20.16
CA PRO A 256 7.54 20.12 20.20
C PRO A 256 6.62 18.94 19.86
N MET A 257 5.48 18.85 20.53
CA MET A 257 4.51 17.77 20.30
C MET A 257 4.11 17.65 18.82
N LEU A 258 3.90 18.78 18.14
CA LEU A 258 3.59 18.81 16.71
C LEU A 258 4.67 18.17 15.82
N TYR A 259 5.94 18.26 16.23
CA TYR A 259 7.04 17.62 15.49
C TYR A 259 7.03 16.11 15.62
N VAL A 260 6.72 15.62 16.81
CA VAL A 260 6.73 14.18 17.14
C VAL A 260 5.36 13.53 16.98
N GLU A 261 4.32 14.27 16.64
CA GLU A 261 2.95 13.76 16.51
C GLU A 261 2.84 12.52 15.61
N PRO A 262 3.47 12.46 14.41
CA PRO A 262 3.43 11.24 13.59
C PRO A 262 4.02 10.03 14.31
N SER A 263 5.11 10.24 15.07
CA SER A 263 5.73 9.18 15.88
C SER A 263 4.86 8.76 17.06
N LEU A 264 4.21 9.72 17.73
CA LEU A 264 3.27 9.46 18.82
C LEU A 264 2.09 8.61 18.35
N ARG A 265 1.52 8.93 17.19
CA ARG A 265 0.44 8.15 16.57
C ARG A 265 0.87 6.71 16.29
N SER A 266 2.06 6.55 15.71
CA SER A 266 2.62 5.21 15.43
C SER A 266 2.87 4.39 16.69
N ILE A 267 3.40 5.02 17.75
CA ILE A 267 3.63 4.37 19.05
C ILE A 267 2.29 3.90 19.64
N LEU A 268 1.29 4.78 19.66
CA LEU A 268 -0.02 4.46 20.22
C LEU A 268 -0.72 3.33 19.46
N LEU A 269 -0.70 3.38 18.13
CA LEU A 269 -1.29 2.31 17.32
C LEU A 269 -0.57 0.98 17.54
N ASN A 270 0.75 0.99 17.65
CA ASN A 270 1.51 -0.22 17.97
C ASN A 270 1.19 -0.78 19.37
N GLN A 271 1.05 0.09 20.37
CA GLN A 271 0.64 -0.34 21.71
C GLN A 271 -0.75 -0.98 21.68
N ARG A 272 -1.72 -0.32 21.05
CA ARG A 272 -3.09 -0.88 20.88
C ARG A 272 -3.08 -2.20 20.12
N LYS A 273 -2.26 -2.31 19.07
CA LYS A 273 -2.10 -3.56 18.31
C LYS A 273 -1.59 -4.70 19.18
N ILE A 274 -0.58 -4.44 20.03
CA ILE A 274 -0.02 -5.44 20.93
C ILE A 274 -1.05 -5.85 22.00
N GLU A 275 -1.75 -4.89 22.60
CA GLU A 275 -2.76 -5.15 23.62
C GLU A 275 -3.95 -5.94 23.04
N PHE A 276 -4.45 -5.53 21.88
CA PHE A 276 -5.53 -6.23 21.18
C PHE A 276 -5.12 -7.66 20.82
N SER A 277 -3.91 -7.84 20.29
CA SER A 277 -3.35 -9.15 19.96
C SER A 277 -3.28 -10.08 21.19
N ARG A 278 -2.78 -9.57 22.32
CA ARG A 278 -2.71 -10.36 23.57
C ARG A 278 -4.10 -10.73 24.09
N LYS A 279 -5.03 -9.78 24.05
CA LYS A 279 -6.42 -10.05 24.45
C LYS A 279 -7.03 -11.10 23.56
N PHE A 280 -6.91 -10.98 22.26
CA PHE A 280 -7.40 -11.95 21.28
C PHE A 280 -6.86 -13.37 21.55
N ASP A 281 -5.53 -13.51 21.76
CA ASP A 281 -4.91 -14.79 22.05
C ASP A 281 -5.48 -15.43 23.33
N ASN A 282 -5.67 -14.64 24.38
CA ASN A 282 -6.24 -15.11 25.63
C ASN A 282 -7.71 -15.51 25.47
N ASP A 283 -8.51 -14.68 24.81
CA ASP A 283 -9.94 -14.94 24.58
C ASP A 283 -10.12 -16.20 23.75
N LEU A 284 -9.32 -16.36 22.67
CA LEU A 284 -9.32 -17.57 21.82
C LEU A 284 -9.03 -18.84 22.63
N LEU A 285 -8.01 -18.81 23.49
CA LEU A 285 -7.63 -19.95 24.32
C LEU A 285 -8.73 -20.26 25.34
N GLN A 286 -9.30 -19.23 26.00
CA GLN A 286 -10.39 -19.41 26.98
C GLN A 286 -11.65 -19.99 26.33
N ASP A 287 -11.98 -19.53 25.13
CA ASP A 287 -13.12 -20.05 24.38
C ASP A 287 -12.91 -21.52 23.97
N ALA A 288 -11.71 -21.88 23.55
CA ALA A 288 -11.35 -23.26 23.23
C ALA A 288 -11.45 -24.19 24.45
N ILE A 289 -11.05 -23.73 25.64
CA ILE A 289 -11.20 -24.47 26.90
C ILE A 289 -12.69 -24.63 27.26
N ARG A 290 -13.47 -23.54 27.21
CA ARG A 290 -14.91 -23.55 27.53
C ARG A 290 -15.71 -24.45 26.59
N SER A 291 -15.37 -24.48 25.31
CA SER A 291 -16.02 -25.31 24.30
C SER A 291 -15.48 -26.75 24.23
N LYS A 292 -14.53 -27.11 25.10
CA LYS A 292 -13.86 -28.44 25.13
C LYS A 292 -13.14 -28.76 23.80
N GLN A 293 -12.71 -27.74 23.04
CA GLN A 293 -11.85 -27.91 21.88
C GLN A 293 -10.38 -28.07 22.27
N PHE A 294 -10.02 -27.66 23.49
CA PHE A 294 -8.69 -27.81 24.04
C PHE A 294 -8.77 -28.46 25.41
N GLU A 295 -8.04 -29.59 25.57
CA GLU A 295 -7.91 -30.34 26.79
C GLU A 295 -6.48 -30.85 26.95
N ILE A 296 -5.93 -30.75 28.18
CA ILE A 296 -4.63 -31.32 28.52
C ILE A 296 -4.90 -32.74 28.99
N LEU A 297 -4.47 -33.70 28.22
CA LEU A 297 -4.72 -35.13 28.52
C LEU A 297 -3.67 -35.74 29.43
N VAL A 298 -2.49 -35.14 29.54
CA VAL A 298 -1.40 -35.56 30.42
C VAL A 298 -0.80 -34.32 31.08
N PRO A 299 -0.57 -34.33 32.41
CA PRO A 299 0.05 -33.18 33.11
C PRO A 299 1.53 -33.03 32.77
#